data_bd2255f4527a2bd168cea42e3c187bb3
#
_entry.id   bd2255f4527a2bd168cea42e3c187bb3
#
_cell.length_a   1.000
_cell.length_b   1.000
_cell.length_c   1.000
_cell.angle_alpha   90.00
_cell.angle_beta   90.00
_cell.angle_gamma   90.00
#
_symmetry.space_group_name_H-M   'P 1'
#
loop_
_entity.id
_entity.type
_entity.pdbx_description
1 polymer ?
#
loop_
_entity_poly.entity_id
_entity_poly.type
_entity_poly.pdbx_seq_one_letter_code
_entity_poly.pdbx_strand_id
1 'polypeptide(L)'
;EKVNSKKTTPGDNRNIVPLCVLKGENLMLRQTIAELIVLFFCYSVAGWCMEVILKYIQFHRFINRGFLIGPYCPIYGSGAVVVTVLVGGLIGNASYIVTFLASFVLCGVLEYFVSWYMEKMFHARWWDYSQKPMNLHGRIWIGNLVLFGIGGVAIVKLIDPVLMKWIHAIPQWILYALSGAIVMLMIWDNIVSHIAFNLVKKEIDGVEADNSEEVSTKVRQLLREDPVLLRRIGEAYPNLEINSKKFAEKLKAQAEAVQESVEEKKQAVADAVAEGKLAAEAAAEERRLAAEERK
;
A
#
# COMPACT_ATOMS: atom_id res chain seq x y z
N GLU A 1 -69.52 26.24 27.49
CA GLU A 1 -68.81 25.88 26.23
C GLU A 1 -67.88 24.75 26.47
N LYS A 2 -68.17 23.56 25.86
CA LYS A 2 -67.47 22.29 26.12
C LYS A 2 -66.21 22.25 25.27
N VAL A 3 -65.05 22.21 25.93
CA VAL A 3 -63.74 21.91 25.30
C VAL A 3 -63.61 20.39 25.20
N ASN A 4 -63.58 19.88 23.97
CA ASN A 4 -63.48 18.46 23.62
C ASN A 4 -62.02 17.97 23.75
N SER A 5 -61.72 17.23 24.80
CA SER A 5 -60.46 16.55 25.04
C SER A 5 -60.33 15.37 24.09
N LYS A 6 -59.51 15.51 23.02
CA LYS A 6 -59.08 14.35 22.23
C LYS A 6 -57.99 13.59 22.99
N LYS A 7 -58.30 12.35 23.39
CA LYS A 7 -57.38 11.34 23.86
C LYS A 7 -56.32 11.06 22.79
N THR A 8 -55.06 11.35 23.12
CA THR A 8 -53.93 10.85 22.37
C THR A 8 -53.56 9.46 22.89
N THR A 9 -53.62 8.48 22.02
CA THR A 9 -53.16 7.11 22.20
C THR A 9 -51.61 7.07 22.39
N PRO A 10 -51.07 6.33 23.38
CA PRO A 10 -49.64 6.12 23.53
C PRO A 10 -49.22 4.92 22.66
N GLY A 11 -48.43 5.14 21.64
CA GLY A 11 -47.87 4.04 20.86
C GLY A 11 -47.35 4.48 19.49
N ASP A 12 -46.20 4.99 19.41
CA ASP A 12 -45.09 4.65 18.51
C ASP A 12 -43.93 5.64 18.68
N ASN A 13 -43.17 5.48 19.77
CA ASN A 13 -41.86 6.10 19.90
C ASN A 13 -40.85 5.27 19.08
N ARG A 14 -40.99 5.22 17.78
CA ARG A 14 -39.85 4.99 16.91
C ARG A 14 -39.02 6.27 16.97
N ASN A 15 -37.82 6.19 17.49
CA ASN A 15 -36.83 7.24 17.48
C ASN A 15 -36.53 7.63 16.03
N ILE A 16 -37.37 8.48 15.46
CA ILE A 16 -37.11 9.14 14.20
C ILE A 16 -36.08 10.21 14.51
N VAL A 17 -34.80 9.83 14.47
CA VAL A 17 -33.70 10.80 14.47
C VAL A 17 -33.99 11.77 13.32
N PRO A 18 -34.13 13.08 13.57
CA PRO A 18 -34.46 14.01 12.50
C PRO A 18 -33.43 13.92 11.40
N LEU A 19 -33.88 13.81 10.14
CA LEU A 19 -33.03 13.70 8.95
C LEU A 19 -31.95 14.81 8.91
N CYS A 20 -32.21 15.94 9.56
CA CYS A 20 -31.31 17.07 9.71
C CYS A 20 -30.11 16.74 10.64
N VAL A 21 -30.32 15.95 11.70
CA VAL A 21 -29.25 15.54 12.63
C VAL A 21 -28.33 14.52 11.93
N LEU A 22 -28.91 13.52 11.27
CA LEU A 22 -28.12 12.54 10.48
C LEU A 22 -27.33 13.20 9.34
N LYS A 23 -27.88 14.26 8.72
CA LYS A 23 -27.17 15.00 7.68
C LYS A 23 -26.03 15.85 8.27
N GLY A 24 -26.20 16.41 9.45
CA GLY A 24 -25.16 17.16 10.17
C GLY A 24 -24.01 16.25 10.64
N GLU A 25 -24.33 15.08 11.22
CA GLU A 25 -23.33 14.10 11.65
C GLU A 25 -22.52 13.56 10.47
N ASN A 26 -23.16 13.26 9.34
CA ASN A 26 -22.48 12.83 8.12
C ASN A 26 -21.58 13.92 7.53
N LEU A 27 -21.93 15.19 7.64
CA LEU A 27 -21.11 16.30 7.17
C LEU A 27 -19.87 16.48 8.06
N MET A 28 -20.04 16.43 9.39
CA MET A 28 -18.92 16.46 10.34
C MET A 28 -17.95 15.30 10.13
N LEU A 29 -18.47 14.07 9.95
CA LEU A 29 -17.65 12.91 9.70
C LEU A 29 -16.83 13.04 8.40
N ARG A 30 -17.44 13.55 7.33
CA ARG A 30 -16.75 13.78 6.05
C ARG A 30 -15.65 14.82 6.18
N GLN A 31 -15.89 15.89 6.90
CA GLN A 31 -14.89 16.92 7.17
C GLN A 31 -13.72 16.34 7.95
N THR A 32 -13.98 15.61 9.02
CA THR A 32 -12.94 14.95 9.85
C THR A 32 -12.09 13.98 9.01
N ILE A 33 -12.70 13.18 8.13
CA ILE A 33 -11.97 12.28 7.24
C ILE A 33 -11.06 13.05 6.29
N ALA A 34 -11.55 14.14 5.69
CA ALA A 34 -10.75 14.96 4.77
C ALA A 34 -9.56 15.62 5.50
N GLU A 35 -9.76 16.10 6.71
CA GLU A 35 -8.71 16.65 7.57
C GLU A 35 -7.63 15.59 7.89
N LEU A 36 -8.05 14.38 8.26
CA LEU A 36 -7.14 13.26 8.54
C LEU A 36 -6.35 12.82 7.30
N ILE A 37 -6.94 12.88 6.10
CA ILE A 37 -6.22 12.58 4.84
C ILE A 37 -5.12 13.62 4.60
N VAL A 38 -5.42 14.90 4.79
CA VAL A 38 -4.42 15.97 4.64
C VAL A 38 -3.34 15.83 5.70
N LEU A 39 -3.71 15.59 6.95
CA LEU A 39 -2.79 15.34 8.07
C LEU A 39 -1.84 14.17 7.76
N PHE A 40 -2.42 13.03 7.35
CA PHE A 40 -1.69 11.85 6.92
C PHE A 40 -0.65 12.18 5.84
N PHE A 41 -1.03 12.93 4.83
CA PHE A 41 -0.13 13.30 3.74
C PHE A 41 0.98 14.23 4.21
N CYS A 42 0.69 15.22 5.04
CA CYS A 42 1.70 16.12 5.62
C CYS A 42 2.77 15.34 6.41
N TYR A 43 2.35 14.41 7.26
CA TYR A 43 3.30 13.59 8.02
C TYR A 43 4.01 12.55 7.15
N SER A 44 3.38 12.06 6.09
CA SER A 44 4.04 11.17 5.13
C SER A 44 5.17 11.88 4.39
N VAL A 45 4.97 13.15 3.99
CA VAL A 45 6.00 14.00 3.38
C VAL A 45 7.09 14.36 4.38
N ALA A 46 6.71 14.76 5.60
CA ALA A 46 7.67 15.07 6.66
C ALA A 46 8.56 13.86 7.00
N GLY A 47 7.98 12.65 7.11
CA GLY A 47 8.71 11.41 7.32
C GLY A 47 9.66 11.09 6.16
N TRP A 48 9.24 11.31 4.93
CA TRP A 48 10.12 11.17 3.76
C TRP A 48 11.28 12.15 3.80
N CYS A 49 11.05 13.43 4.10
CA CYS A 49 12.09 14.42 4.28
C CYS A 49 13.11 13.99 5.34
N MET A 50 12.63 13.51 6.48
CA MET A 50 13.49 13.01 7.57
C MET A 50 14.36 11.84 7.10
N GLU A 51 13.80 10.84 6.43
CA GLU A 51 14.54 9.70 5.88
C GLU A 51 15.61 10.14 4.88
N VAL A 52 15.27 11.04 3.96
CA VAL A 52 16.22 11.58 2.95
C VAL A 52 17.36 12.33 3.63
N ILE A 53 17.06 13.17 4.63
CA ILE A 53 18.07 13.92 5.40
C ILE A 53 18.99 12.96 6.13
N LEU A 54 18.46 11.96 6.84
CA LEU A 54 19.26 10.96 7.55
C LEU A 54 20.18 10.20 6.60
N LYS A 55 19.67 9.83 5.41
CA LYS A 55 20.50 9.15 4.41
C LYS A 55 21.52 10.07 3.74
N TYR A 56 21.16 11.33 3.54
CA TYR A 56 22.13 12.32 3.04
C TYR A 56 23.30 12.52 4.02
N ILE A 57 23.02 12.61 5.31
CA ILE A 57 24.06 12.72 6.35
C ILE A 57 24.94 11.45 6.37
N GLN A 58 24.34 10.26 6.19
CA GLN A 58 25.06 8.99 6.24
C GLN A 58 25.93 8.74 5.00
N PHE A 59 25.42 9.08 3.79
CA PHE A 59 26.02 8.69 2.51
C PHE A 59 26.50 9.85 1.66
N HIS A 60 26.28 11.09 2.09
CA HIS A 60 26.61 12.33 1.36
C HIS A 60 26.04 12.39 -0.07
N ARG A 61 24.91 11.71 -0.31
CA ARG A 61 24.20 11.72 -1.59
C ARG A 61 22.69 11.69 -1.36
N PHE A 62 21.94 12.26 -2.29
CA PHE A 62 20.47 12.19 -2.29
C PHE A 62 20.04 10.75 -2.57
N ILE A 63 19.25 10.18 -1.65
CA ILE A 63 18.63 8.85 -1.79
C ILE A 63 17.14 9.03 -1.55
N ASN A 64 16.34 8.83 -2.61
CA ASN A 64 14.89 8.87 -2.48
C ASN A 64 14.40 7.61 -1.75
N ARG A 65 13.93 7.78 -0.52
CA ARG A 65 13.48 6.68 0.34
C ARG A 65 11.98 6.42 0.17
N GLY A 66 11.58 5.20 0.50
CA GLY A 66 10.19 4.75 0.45
C GLY A 66 9.91 3.83 -0.74
N PHE A 67 8.88 2.98 -0.60
CA PHE A 67 8.40 2.09 -1.66
C PHE A 67 7.76 2.88 -2.81
N LEU A 68 7.03 3.94 -2.49
CA LEU A 68 6.32 4.77 -3.45
C LEU A 68 7.27 5.71 -4.21
N ILE A 69 6.91 6.09 -5.44
CA ILE A 69 7.71 6.97 -6.30
C ILE A 69 7.73 8.40 -5.75
N GLY A 70 6.59 8.87 -5.24
CA GLY A 70 6.43 10.22 -4.71
C GLY A 70 7.23 10.49 -3.44
N PRO A 71 7.41 11.78 -3.09
CA PRO A 71 8.18 12.22 -1.94
C PRO A 71 7.36 12.09 -0.64
N TYR A 72 6.91 10.89 -0.32
CA TYR A 72 6.15 10.59 0.89
C TYR A 72 6.32 9.14 1.35
N CYS A 73 6.30 8.93 2.66
CA CYS A 73 6.39 7.62 3.31
C CYS A 73 5.12 7.36 4.12
N PRO A 74 4.14 6.59 3.62
CA PRO A 74 2.83 6.38 4.26
C PRO A 74 2.87 5.84 5.68
N ILE A 75 3.91 5.10 6.04
CA ILE A 75 4.06 4.54 7.39
C ILE A 75 4.12 5.65 8.47
N TYR A 76 4.79 6.78 8.17
CA TYR A 76 4.88 7.92 9.09
C TYR A 76 3.54 8.63 9.20
N GLY A 77 2.84 8.85 8.08
CA GLY A 77 1.48 9.40 8.08
C GLY A 77 0.50 8.51 8.83
N SER A 78 0.56 7.20 8.63
CA SER A 78 -0.28 6.23 9.35
C SER A 78 -0.02 6.28 10.86
N GLY A 79 1.25 6.26 11.27
CA GLY A 79 1.64 6.36 12.67
C GLY A 79 1.16 7.67 13.32
N ALA A 80 1.35 8.80 12.64
CA ALA A 80 0.89 10.09 13.12
C ALA A 80 -0.63 10.13 13.28
N VAL A 81 -1.40 9.72 12.28
CA VAL A 81 -2.88 9.68 12.35
C VAL A 81 -3.36 8.76 13.48
N VAL A 82 -2.77 7.56 13.63
CA VAL A 82 -3.11 6.65 14.72
C VAL A 82 -2.87 7.29 16.08
N VAL A 83 -1.73 7.95 16.27
CA VAL A 83 -1.39 8.63 17.52
C VAL A 83 -2.31 9.86 17.74
N THR A 84 -2.55 10.67 16.72
CA THR A 84 -3.45 11.84 16.82
C THR A 84 -4.86 11.42 17.20
N VAL A 85 -5.42 10.41 16.56
CA VAL A 85 -6.80 9.96 16.81
C VAL A 85 -6.92 9.22 18.14
N LEU A 86 -6.04 8.26 18.44
CA LEU A 86 -6.17 7.43 19.63
C LEU A 86 -5.65 8.13 20.88
N VAL A 87 -4.53 8.84 20.80
CA VAL A 87 -3.95 9.49 21.97
C VAL A 87 -4.48 10.91 22.12
N GLY A 88 -4.44 11.70 21.05
CA GLY A 88 -4.94 13.07 21.05
C GLY A 88 -6.46 13.16 21.19
N GLY A 89 -7.19 12.34 20.43
CA GLY A 89 -8.65 12.34 20.39
C GLY A 89 -9.31 11.60 21.55
N LEU A 90 -9.00 10.31 21.75
CA LEU A 90 -9.70 9.48 22.74
C LEU A 90 -9.19 9.69 24.18
N ILE A 91 -7.89 9.86 24.38
CA ILE A 91 -7.30 10.09 25.71
C ILE A 91 -7.29 11.58 26.07
N GLY A 92 -7.37 12.46 25.06
CA GLY A 92 -7.45 13.90 25.22
C GLY A 92 -6.22 14.49 25.93
N ASN A 93 -6.38 15.04 27.14
CA ASN A 93 -5.31 15.66 27.92
C ASN A 93 -4.34 14.66 28.58
N ALA A 94 -3.95 13.61 27.85
CA ALA A 94 -2.96 12.64 28.30
C ALA A 94 -1.67 13.34 28.78
N SER A 95 -1.08 12.84 29.87
CA SER A 95 0.25 13.32 30.31
C SER A 95 1.31 12.97 29.27
N TYR A 96 2.46 13.64 29.32
CA TYR A 96 3.59 13.34 28.42
C TYR A 96 4.02 11.88 28.48
N ILE A 97 4.01 11.27 29.67
CA ILE A 97 4.37 9.87 29.89
C ILE A 97 3.35 8.94 29.22
N VAL A 98 2.06 9.19 29.40
CA VAL A 98 1.00 8.39 28.76
C VAL A 98 1.06 8.52 27.25
N THR A 99 1.27 9.73 26.73
CA THR A 99 1.44 9.97 25.28
C THR A 99 2.65 9.22 24.74
N PHE A 100 3.78 9.26 25.45
CA PHE A 100 5.00 8.53 25.08
C PHE A 100 4.75 7.02 25.03
N LEU A 101 4.24 6.43 26.11
CA LEU A 101 4.02 4.98 26.18
C LEU A 101 2.99 4.48 25.16
N ALA A 102 1.90 5.24 24.98
CA ALA A 102 0.89 4.89 23.99
C ALA A 102 1.48 4.95 22.56
N SER A 103 2.24 6.00 22.22
CA SER A 103 2.87 6.13 20.91
C SER A 103 3.95 5.06 20.68
N PHE A 104 4.75 4.75 21.70
CA PHE A 104 5.73 3.67 21.69
C PHE A 104 5.07 2.33 21.30
N VAL A 105 3.95 1.98 21.92
CA VAL A 105 3.24 0.72 21.66
C VAL A 105 2.53 0.78 20.32
N LEU A 106 1.75 1.81 20.03
CA LEU A 106 0.93 1.91 18.82
C LEU A 106 1.79 1.92 17.56
N CYS A 107 2.84 2.74 17.52
CA CYS A 107 3.74 2.79 16.37
C CYS A 107 4.58 1.52 16.26
N GLY A 108 4.95 0.88 17.38
CA GLY A 108 5.63 -0.41 17.36
C GLY A 108 4.77 -1.52 16.75
N VAL A 109 3.50 -1.59 17.12
CA VAL A 109 2.54 -2.53 16.50
C VAL A 109 2.38 -2.24 15.01
N LEU A 110 2.26 -0.97 14.64
CA LEU A 110 2.15 -0.55 13.25
C LEU A 110 3.40 -0.94 12.44
N GLU A 111 4.61 -0.64 12.94
CA GLU A 111 5.87 -0.97 12.28
C GLU A 111 6.04 -2.49 12.10
N TYR A 112 5.70 -3.26 13.15
CA TYR A 112 5.74 -4.72 13.09
C TYR A 112 4.77 -5.25 12.03
N PHE A 113 3.53 -4.76 12.02
CA PHE A 113 2.49 -5.16 11.06
C PHE A 113 2.90 -4.81 9.63
N VAL A 114 3.38 -3.58 9.39
CA VAL A 114 3.83 -3.16 8.05
C VAL A 114 5.00 -4.00 7.57
N SER A 115 5.99 -4.28 8.43
CA SER A 115 7.11 -5.16 8.09
C SER A 115 6.65 -6.58 7.73
N TRP A 116 5.73 -7.14 8.52
CA TRP A 116 5.17 -8.47 8.26
C TRP A 116 4.35 -8.50 6.96
N TYR A 117 3.51 -7.49 6.75
CA TYR A 117 2.69 -7.35 5.55
C TYR A 117 3.53 -7.21 4.28
N MET A 118 4.53 -6.33 4.31
CA MET A 118 5.43 -6.09 3.18
C MET A 118 6.23 -7.36 2.84
N GLU A 119 6.76 -8.07 3.85
CA GLU A 119 7.47 -9.33 3.62
C GLU A 119 6.55 -10.40 3.04
N LYS A 120 5.28 -10.46 3.48
CA LYS A 120 4.30 -11.42 2.95
C LYS A 120 3.87 -11.10 1.52
N MET A 121 3.72 -9.82 1.19
CA MET A 121 3.31 -9.36 -0.15
C MET A 121 4.43 -9.45 -1.17
N PHE A 122 5.61 -8.99 -0.80
CA PHE A 122 6.73 -8.82 -1.72
C PHE A 122 7.79 -9.91 -1.57
N HIS A 123 7.68 -10.78 -0.56
CA HIS A 123 8.70 -11.78 -0.19
C HIS A 123 10.09 -11.19 0.05
N ALA A 124 10.16 -9.91 0.42
CA ALA A 124 11.37 -9.14 0.66
C ALA A 124 11.27 -8.38 1.97
N ARG A 125 12.36 -8.30 2.71
CA ARG A 125 12.49 -7.46 3.90
C ARG A 125 13.03 -6.09 3.49
N TRP A 126 12.27 -5.04 3.77
CA TRP A 126 12.65 -3.65 3.49
C TRP A 126 13.60 -3.09 4.52
N TRP A 127 13.55 -3.60 5.75
CA TRP A 127 14.49 -3.35 6.82
C TRP A 127 14.65 -4.58 7.69
N ASP A 128 15.81 -4.75 8.29
CA ASP A 128 16.11 -5.83 9.22
C ASP A 128 16.92 -5.30 10.40
N TYR A 129 16.38 -5.49 11.60
CA TYR A 129 17.01 -5.14 12.87
C TYR A 129 17.55 -6.35 13.61
N SER A 130 17.74 -7.51 12.97
CA SER A 130 18.22 -8.74 13.62
C SER A 130 19.55 -8.55 14.33
N GLN A 131 20.42 -7.66 13.81
CA GLN A 131 21.71 -7.31 14.40
C GLN A 131 21.62 -6.30 15.56
N LYS A 132 20.43 -5.78 15.86
CA LYS A 132 20.24 -4.80 16.93
C LYS A 132 19.79 -5.48 18.22
N PRO A 133 20.30 -5.03 19.41
CA PRO A 133 19.87 -5.59 20.68
C PRO A 133 18.38 -5.33 20.92
N MET A 134 17.71 -6.23 21.64
CA MET A 134 16.27 -6.11 21.97
C MET A 134 15.39 -5.85 20.74
N ASN A 135 15.65 -6.55 19.64
CA ASN A 135 14.76 -6.59 18.50
C ASN A 135 13.70 -7.69 18.66
N LEU A 136 12.59 -7.56 17.98
CA LEU A 136 11.56 -8.58 17.89
C LEU A 136 11.46 -9.07 16.44
N HIS A 137 11.93 -10.28 16.20
CA HIS A 137 11.98 -10.95 14.89
C HIS A 137 12.69 -10.14 13.79
N GLY A 138 13.61 -9.24 14.16
CA GLY A 138 14.26 -8.32 13.23
C GLY A 138 13.34 -7.23 12.65
N ARG A 139 12.05 -7.21 13.03
CA ARG A 139 11.06 -6.30 12.45
C ARG A 139 10.96 -4.95 13.14
N ILE A 140 11.11 -4.96 14.46
CA ILE A 140 11.14 -3.76 15.31
C ILE A 140 12.32 -3.83 16.28
N TRP A 141 12.76 -2.67 16.73
CA TRP A 141 13.88 -2.52 17.67
C TRP A 141 13.56 -1.45 18.70
N ILE A 142 13.96 -1.72 19.96
CA ILE A 142 13.66 -0.84 21.10
C ILE A 142 14.08 0.62 20.85
N GLY A 143 15.19 0.88 20.16
CA GLY A 143 15.65 2.22 19.86
C GLY A 143 14.65 2.99 18.97
N ASN A 144 14.07 2.34 17.96
CA ASN A 144 13.03 2.95 17.13
C ASN A 144 11.76 3.20 17.95
N LEU A 145 11.39 2.27 18.83
CA LEU A 145 10.21 2.42 19.67
C LEU A 145 10.33 3.63 20.61
N VAL A 146 11.52 3.87 21.16
CA VAL A 146 11.79 5.08 21.97
C VAL A 146 11.65 6.34 21.11
N LEU A 147 12.19 6.33 19.89
CA LEU A 147 12.03 7.46 18.96
C LEU A 147 10.56 7.70 18.58
N PHE A 148 9.77 6.66 18.39
CA PHE A 148 8.33 6.77 18.14
C PHE A 148 7.57 7.33 19.36
N GLY A 149 7.97 6.94 20.57
CA GLY A 149 7.42 7.52 21.79
C GLY A 149 7.67 9.02 21.86
N ILE A 150 8.92 9.46 21.62
CA ILE A 150 9.31 10.88 21.60
C ILE A 150 8.58 11.59 20.44
N GLY A 151 8.58 11.01 19.25
CA GLY A 151 7.89 11.54 18.08
C GLY A 151 6.39 11.73 18.30
N GLY A 152 5.73 10.77 18.95
CA GLY A 152 4.32 10.86 19.30
C GLY A 152 4.01 11.97 20.28
N VAL A 153 4.89 12.20 21.27
CA VAL A 153 4.78 13.37 22.16
C VAL A 153 4.91 14.67 21.36
N ALA A 154 5.91 14.76 20.49
CA ALA A 154 6.09 15.94 19.64
C ALA A 154 4.88 16.19 18.73
N ILE A 155 4.33 15.14 18.10
CA ILE A 155 3.12 15.20 17.28
C ILE A 155 1.96 15.75 18.10
N VAL A 156 1.53 15.06 19.14
CA VAL A 156 0.29 15.38 19.88
C VAL A 156 0.38 16.71 20.63
N LYS A 157 1.56 17.03 21.20
CA LYS A 157 1.68 18.20 22.10
C LYS A 157 2.18 19.47 21.41
N LEU A 158 2.92 19.34 20.30
CA LEU A 158 3.58 20.47 19.67
C LEU A 158 3.08 20.71 18.23
N ILE A 159 3.05 19.66 17.39
CA ILE A 159 2.85 19.82 15.96
C ILE A 159 1.36 19.85 15.61
N ASP A 160 0.58 18.90 16.11
CA ASP A 160 -0.87 18.81 15.82
C ASP A 160 -1.64 20.09 16.16
N PRO A 161 -1.43 20.74 17.32
CA PRO A 161 -2.16 21.97 17.62
C PRO A 161 -1.95 23.09 16.60
N VAL A 162 -0.76 23.14 16.00
CA VAL A 162 -0.42 24.12 14.96
C VAL A 162 -0.93 23.68 13.59
N LEU A 163 -0.67 22.43 13.22
CA LEU A 163 -1.03 21.88 11.91
C LEU A 163 -2.54 21.79 11.73
N MET A 164 -3.26 21.31 12.74
CA MET A 164 -4.72 21.26 12.71
C MET A 164 -5.35 22.65 12.62
N LYS A 165 -4.78 23.65 13.29
CA LYS A 165 -5.24 25.04 13.13
C LYS A 165 -5.16 25.51 11.67
N TRP A 166 -4.11 25.15 10.95
CA TRP A 166 -3.97 25.50 9.55
C TRP A 166 -4.91 24.69 8.65
N ILE A 167 -5.08 23.40 8.93
CA ILE A 167 -6.02 22.54 8.19
C ILE A 167 -7.45 23.05 8.37
N HIS A 168 -7.86 23.41 9.58
CA HIS A 168 -9.19 23.97 9.88
C HIS A 168 -9.43 25.34 9.21
N ALA A 169 -8.38 26.09 8.91
CA ALA A 169 -8.49 27.35 8.18
C ALA A 169 -8.73 27.18 6.66
N ILE A 170 -8.57 25.96 6.14
CA ILE A 170 -8.82 25.67 4.73
C ILE A 170 -10.34 25.65 4.45
N PRO A 171 -10.86 26.41 3.47
CA PRO A 171 -12.25 26.34 3.06
C PRO A 171 -12.67 24.90 2.73
N GLN A 172 -13.83 24.49 3.19
CA GLN A 172 -14.31 23.10 3.15
C GLN A 172 -14.28 22.48 1.74
N TRP A 173 -14.64 23.25 0.72
CA TRP A 173 -14.61 22.76 -0.66
C TRP A 173 -13.17 22.49 -1.16
N ILE A 174 -12.20 23.34 -0.75
CA ILE A 174 -10.78 23.14 -1.05
C ILE A 174 -10.26 21.90 -0.31
N LEU A 175 -10.65 21.72 0.95
CA LEU A 175 -10.26 20.57 1.76
C LEU A 175 -10.72 19.25 1.11
N TYR A 176 -11.95 19.18 0.61
CA TYR A 176 -12.46 18.02 -0.10
C TYR A 176 -11.77 17.77 -1.43
N ALA A 177 -11.53 18.82 -2.21
CA ALA A 177 -10.80 18.71 -3.47
C ALA A 177 -9.35 18.24 -3.24
N LEU A 178 -8.67 18.81 -2.24
CA LEU A 178 -7.30 18.47 -1.87
C LEU A 178 -7.21 17.02 -1.36
N SER A 179 -8.09 16.62 -0.44
CA SER A 179 -8.10 15.24 0.07
C SER A 179 -8.39 14.22 -1.02
N GLY A 180 -9.32 14.52 -1.94
CA GLY A 180 -9.59 13.69 -3.11
C GLY A 180 -8.37 13.58 -4.03
N ALA A 181 -7.70 14.69 -4.32
CA ALA A 181 -6.48 14.71 -5.15
C ALA A 181 -5.34 13.90 -4.51
N ILE A 182 -5.14 14.02 -3.18
CA ILE A 182 -4.15 13.23 -2.43
C ILE A 182 -4.44 11.73 -2.56
N VAL A 183 -5.68 11.31 -2.34
CA VAL A 183 -6.07 9.90 -2.44
C VAL A 183 -5.83 9.37 -3.85
N MET A 184 -6.25 10.11 -4.88
CA MET A 184 -6.02 9.71 -6.28
C MET A 184 -4.52 9.61 -6.61
N LEU A 185 -3.72 10.60 -6.18
CA LEU A 185 -2.27 10.58 -6.35
C LEU A 185 -1.63 9.35 -5.71
N MET A 186 -2.02 9.04 -4.48
CA MET A 186 -1.46 7.90 -3.75
C MET A 186 -1.91 6.55 -4.32
N ILE A 187 -3.15 6.43 -4.79
CA ILE A 187 -3.61 5.22 -5.49
C ILE A 187 -2.83 5.03 -6.79
N TRP A 188 -2.68 6.09 -7.58
CA TRP A 188 -1.90 6.06 -8.81
C TRP A 188 -0.45 5.65 -8.57
N ASP A 189 0.23 6.31 -7.63
CA ASP A 189 1.61 6.00 -7.29
C ASP A 189 1.76 4.56 -6.75
N ASN A 190 0.81 4.09 -5.94
CA ASN A 190 0.80 2.72 -5.45
C ASN A 190 0.72 1.72 -6.60
N ILE A 191 -0.18 1.94 -7.58
CA ILE A 191 -0.30 1.09 -8.77
C ILE A 191 0.99 1.07 -9.56
N VAL A 192 1.58 2.24 -9.84
CA VAL A 192 2.82 2.34 -10.62
C VAL A 192 4.00 1.72 -9.88
N SER A 193 4.10 1.92 -8.57
CA SER A 193 5.15 1.32 -7.73
C SER A 193 5.04 -0.21 -7.69
N HIS A 194 3.82 -0.75 -7.62
CA HIS A 194 3.59 -2.20 -7.72
C HIS A 194 3.96 -2.77 -9.09
N ILE A 195 3.61 -2.07 -10.17
CA ILE A 195 3.99 -2.49 -11.53
C ILE A 195 5.51 -2.49 -11.65
N ALA A 196 6.18 -1.43 -11.21
CA ALA A 196 7.63 -1.32 -11.23
C ALA A 196 8.29 -2.45 -10.44
N PHE A 197 7.80 -2.74 -9.24
CA PHE A 197 8.32 -3.84 -8.42
C PHE A 197 8.11 -5.21 -9.08
N ASN A 198 6.96 -5.44 -9.70
CA ASN A 198 6.69 -6.69 -10.41
C ASN A 198 7.55 -6.86 -11.68
N LEU A 199 7.93 -5.77 -12.35
CA LEU A 199 8.89 -5.82 -13.46
C LEU A 199 10.27 -6.23 -12.98
N VAL A 200 10.77 -5.64 -11.87
CA VAL A 200 12.02 -6.07 -11.22
C VAL A 200 11.97 -7.55 -10.87
N LYS A 201 10.85 -7.99 -10.31
CA LYS A 201 10.64 -9.37 -9.93
C LYS A 201 10.73 -10.31 -11.13
N LYS A 202 10.12 -9.96 -12.26
CA LYS A 202 10.13 -10.76 -13.49
C LYS A 202 11.53 -10.90 -14.10
N GLU A 203 12.35 -9.83 -14.05
CA GLU A 203 13.74 -9.86 -14.50
C GLU A 203 14.63 -10.77 -13.62
N ILE A 204 14.31 -10.86 -12.33
CA ILE A 204 15.02 -11.74 -11.39
C ILE A 204 14.69 -13.20 -11.63
N ASP A 205 13.46 -13.52 -12.04
CA ASP A 205 12.99 -14.87 -12.30
C ASP A 205 13.71 -15.55 -13.49
N GLY A 206 14.30 -14.78 -14.40
CA GLY A 206 15.13 -15.27 -15.50
C GLY A 206 16.52 -15.73 -15.10
N VAL A 207 16.85 -15.69 -13.79
CA VAL A 207 18.18 -16.06 -13.28
C VAL A 207 18.07 -17.37 -12.53
N GLU A 208 18.54 -18.45 -13.13
CA GLU A 208 18.81 -19.72 -12.47
C GLU A 208 20.00 -19.55 -11.52
N ALA A 209 19.76 -19.12 -10.29
CA ALA A 209 20.78 -19.03 -9.26
C ALA A 209 20.32 -19.72 -7.99
N ASP A 210 21.04 -20.76 -7.63
CA ASP A 210 20.81 -21.58 -6.40
C ASP A 210 21.30 -20.86 -5.12
N ASN A 211 21.88 -19.65 -5.25
CA ASN A 211 22.54 -18.95 -4.15
C ASN A 211 21.96 -17.55 -3.91
N SER A 212 21.45 -17.32 -2.69
CA SER A 212 20.82 -16.06 -2.26
C SER A 212 21.67 -14.82 -2.48
N GLU A 213 23.02 -14.98 -2.38
CA GLU A 213 23.97 -13.88 -2.52
C GLU A 213 24.15 -13.48 -3.98
N GLU A 214 24.11 -14.44 -4.87
CA GLU A 214 24.23 -14.25 -6.33
C GLU A 214 22.96 -13.61 -6.91
N VAL A 215 21.78 -14.06 -6.45
CA VAL A 215 20.47 -13.42 -6.77
C VAL A 215 20.45 -11.98 -6.27
N SER A 216 20.87 -11.73 -5.04
CA SER A 216 20.93 -10.37 -4.48
C SER A 216 21.91 -9.47 -5.22
N THR A 217 23.03 -10.02 -5.71
CA THR A 217 24.03 -9.28 -6.49
C THR A 217 23.51 -8.94 -7.87
N LYS A 218 22.85 -9.89 -8.54
CA LYS A 218 22.27 -9.70 -9.87
C LYS A 218 21.06 -8.75 -9.85
N VAL A 219 20.24 -8.81 -8.80
CA VAL A 219 19.20 -7.81 -8.51
C VAL A 219 19.81 -6.43 -8.39
N ARG A 220 20.88 -6.26 -7.63
CA ARG A 220 21.57 -4.98 -7.49
C ARG A 220 22.16 -4.49 -8.80
N GLN A 221 22.64 -5.37 -9.66
CA GLN A 221 23.17 -5.05 -10.98
C GLN A 221 22.05 -4.60 -11.91
N LEU A 222 20.96 -5.36 -12.03
CA LEU A 222 19.78 -5.02 -12.83
C LEU A 222 19.15 -3.68 -12.38
N LEU A 223 19.02 -3.48 -11.06
CA LEU A 223 18.52 -2.21 -10.52
C LEU A 223 19.44 -1.01 -10.79
N ARG A 224 20.72 -1.24 -11.17
CA ARG A 224 21.66 -0.17 -11.56
C ARG A 224 21.66 0.13 -13.06
N GLU A 225 21.37 -0.87 -13.87
CA GLU A 225 21.49 -0.80 -15.34
C GLU A 225 20.22 -0.32 -16.05
N ASP A 226 19.05 -0.44 -15.38
CA ASP A 226 17.72 -0.18 -15.99
C ASP A 226 17.00 1.10 -15.50
N PRO A 227 15.87 1.47 -16.12
CA PRO A 227 15.33 2.83 -16.08
C PRO A 227 15.17 3.41 -14.67
N VAL A 228 15.20 4.73 -14.61
CA VAL A 228 15.22 5.61 -13.41
C VAL A 228 14.41 5.09 -12.19
N LEU A 229 13.35 4.34 -12.44
CA LEU A 229 12.46 3.79 -11.42
C LEU A 229 13.07 2.60 -10.68
N LEU A 230 13.73 1.69 -11.40
CA LEU A 230 14.35 0.47 -10.87
C LEU A 230 15.63 0.81 -10.11
N ARG A 231 16.45 1.71 -10.66
CA ARG A 231 17.63 2.26 -10.02
C ARG A 231 17.30 2.89 -8.67
N ARG A 232 16.15 3.58 -8.59
CA ARG A 232 15.66 4.17 -7.35
C ARG A 232 15.40 3.15 -6.24
N ILE A 233 14.76 2.02 -6.55
CA ILE A 233 14.49 0.96 -5.55
C ILE A 233 15.80 0.39 -5.01
N GLY A 234 16.76 0.10 -5.88
CA GLY A 234 18.08 -0.40 -5.49
C GLY A 234 18.90 0.59 -4.66
N GLU A 235 18.81 1.88 -4.95
CA GLU A 235 19.47 2.93 -4.18
C GLU A 235 18.79 3.18 -2.82
N ALA A 236 17.47 3.09 -2.77
CA ALA A 236 16.69 3.27 -1.55
C ALA A 236 16.90 2.12 -0.54
N TYR A 237 17.10 0.91 -1.05
CA TYR A 237 17.19 -0.31 -0.24
C TYR A 237 18.41 -1.16 -0.61
N PRO A 238 19.64 -0.69 -0.29
CA PRO A 238 20.88 -1.40 -0.65
C PRO A 238 21.02 -2.77 0.04
N ASN A 239 20.28 -3.01 1.13
CA ASN A 239 20.24 -4.24 1.88
C ASN A 239 18.89 -4.97 1.75
N LEU A 240 18.25 -4.89 0.60
CA LEU A 240 17.02 -5.63 0.31
C LEU A 240 17.37 -7.14 0.33
N GLU A 241 17.05 -7.81 1.43
CA GLU A 241 17.17 -9.26 1.54
C GLU A 241 15.92 -9.91 0.95
N ILE A 242 16.06 -10.52 -0.22
CA ILE A 242 15.02 -11.34 -0.83
C ILE A 242 15.15 -12.74 -0.23
N ASN A 243 14.09 -13.23 0.41
CA ASN A 243 14.04 -14.58 0.96
C ASN A 243 13.91 -15.59 -0.20
N SER A 244 15.06 -15.91 -0.83
CA SER A 244 15.18 -16.57 -2.12
C SER A 244 14.51 -17.95 -2.18
N LYS A 245 14.54 -18.75 -1.10
CA LYS A 245 13.98 -20.13 -1.15
C LYS A 245 12.47 -20.15 -1.28
N LYS A 246 11.72 -19.44 -0.42
CA LYS A 246 10.26 -19.36 -0.51
C LYS A 246 9.78 -18.56 -1.73
N PHE A 247 10.61 -17.64 -2.19
CA PHE A 247 10.34 -16.83 -3.37
C PHE A 247 10.54 -17.67 -4.64
N ALA A 248 11.67 -18.37 -4.75
CA ALA A 248 11.97 -19.27 -5.86
C ALA A 248 10.94 -20.42 -6.01
N GLU A 249 10.55 -21.05 -4.90
CA GLU A 249 9.51 -22.10 -4.90
C GLU A 249 8.15 -21.59 -5.41
N LYS A 250 7.74 -20.40 -4.97
CA LYS A 250 6.45 -19.84 -5.37
C LYS A 250 6.46 -19.34 -6.81
N LEU A 251 7.60 -18.86 -7.30
CA LEU A 251 7.81 -18.46 -8.68
C LEU A 251 7.87 -19.65 -9.61
N LYS A 252 8.59 -20.71 -9.22
CA LYS A 252 8.64 -21.95 -9.98
C LYS A 252 7.23 -22.53 -10.17
N ALA A 253 6.42 -22.56 -9.11
CA ALA A 253 5.03 -22.99 -9.18
C ALA A 253 4.16 -22.07 -10.08
N GLN A 254 4.39 -20.74 -10.06
CA GLN A 254 3.67 -19.82 -10.95
C GLN A 254 4.16 -19.92 -12.39
N ALA A 255 5.45 -20.08 -12.62
CA ALA A 255 6.02 -20.27 -13.96
C ALA A 255 5.51 -21.59 -14.58
N GLU A 256 5.50 -22.68 -13.82
CA GLU A 256 4.94 -23.98 -14.22
C GLU A 256 3.45 -23.85 -14.61
N ALA A 257 2.64 -23.18 -13.78
CA ALA A 257 1.22 -22.95 -14.06
C ALA A 257 0.98 -22.08 -15.32
N VAL A 258 1.82 -21.06 -15.54
CA VAL A 258 1.75 -20.24 -16.77
C VAL A 258 2.20 -21.04 -17.98
N GLN A 259 3.24 -21.86 -17.86
CA GLN A 259 3.74 -22.69 -18.94
C GLN A 259 2.72 -23.76 -19.33
N GLU A 260 2.07 -24.38 -18.36
CA GLU A 260 0.97 -25.32 -18.57
C GLU A 260 -0.20 -24.65 -19.31
N SER A 261 -0.63 -23.45 -18.88
CA SER A 261 -1.71 -22.72 -19.53
C SER A 261 -1.35 -22.25 -20.97
N VAL A 262 -0.09 -21.98 -21.24
CA VAL A 262 0.39 -21.65 -22.60
C VAL A 262 0.43 -22.89 -23.48
N GLU A 263 0.85 -24.03 -22.95
CA GLU A 263 0.87 -25.30 -23.68
C GLU A 263 -0.55 -25.79 -24.01
N GLU A 264 -1.48 -25.71 -23.05
CA GLU A 264 -2.91 -25.97 -23.29
C GLU A 264 -3.49 -25.09 -24.39
N LYS A 265 -3.18 -23.80 -24.42
CA LYS A 265 -3.64 -22.87 -25.45
C LYS A 265 -3.00 -23.18 -26.80
N LYS A 266 -1.73 -23.55 -26.85
CA LYS A 266 -1.07 -23.97 -28.09
C LYS A 266 -1.71 -25.25 -28.64
N GLN A 267 -1.99 -26.22 -27.78
CA GLN A 267 -2.63 -27.46 -28.17
C GLN A 267 -4.05 -27.19 -28.71
N ALA A 268 -4.85 -26.39 -27.99
CA ALA A 268 -6.19 -25.99 -28.44
C ALA A 268 -6.17 -25.28 -29.82
N VAL A 269 -5.17 -24.43 -30.05
CA VAL A 269 -4.98 -23.78 -31.37
C VAL A 269 -4.57 -24.80 -32.46
N ALA A 270 -3.68 -25.72 -32.12
CA ALA A 270 -3.26 -26.77 -33.05
C ALA A 270 -4.42 -27.70 -33.46
N ASP A 271 -5.26 -28.09 -32.48
CA ASP A 271 -6.44 -28.91 -32.68
C ASP A 271 -7.48 -28.18 -33.56
N ALA A 272 -7.75 -26.90 -33.28
CA ALA A 272 -8.66 -26.08 -34.07
C ALA A 272 -8.16 -25.91 -35.58
N VAL A 273 -6.84 -25.78 -35.75
CA VAL A 273 -6.23 -25.73 -37.12
C VAL A 273 -6.34 -27.05 -37.80
N ALA A 274 -6.17 -28.18 -37.10
CA ALA A 274 -6.32 -29.52 -37.65
C ALA A 274 -7.77 -29.79 -38.11
N GLU A 275 -8.75 -29.45 -37.24
CA GLU A 275 -10.18 -29.56 -37.60
C GLU A 275 -10.56 -28.67 -38.78
N GLY A 276 -10.02 -27.45 -38.84
CA GLY A 276 -10.24 -26.55 -39.99
C GLY A 276 -9.68 -27.09 -41.30
N LYS A 277 -8.52 -27.76 -41.26
CA LYS A 277 -7.94 -28.43 -42.42
C LYS A 277 -8.78 -29.62 -42.88
N LEU A 278 -9.21 -30.49 -41.95
CA LEU A 278 -10.07 -31.63 -42.25
C LEU A 278 -11.41 -31.20 -42.87
N ALA A 279 -12.01 -30.13 -42.31
CA ALA A 279 -13.25 -29.57 -42.87
C ALA A 279 -13.06 -28.97 -44.25
N ALA A 280 -11.91 -28.35 -44.56
CA ALA A 280 -11.60 -27.80 -45.87
C ALA A 280 -11.35 -28.91 -46.90
N GLU A 281 -10.68 -30.00 -46.54
CA GLU A 281 -10.46 -31.17 -47.37
C GLU A 281 -11.76 -31.88 -47.70
N ALA A 282 -12.64 -32.09 -46.71
CA ALA A 282 -13.97 -32.66 -46.91
C ALA A 282 -14.83 -31.84 -47.89
N ALA A 283 -14.84 -30.52 -47.72
CA ALA A 283 -15.56 -29.59 -48.58
C ALA A 283 -14.97 -29.55 -50.02
N ALA A 284 -13.68 -29.75 -50.17
CA ALA A 284 -13.03 -29.84 -51.49
C ALA A 284 -13.40 -31.15 -52.23
N GLU A 285 -13.44 -32.28 -51.50
CA GLU A 285 -13.83 -33.58 -52.03
C GLU A 285 -15.32 -33.60 -52.45
N GLU A 286 -16.19 -33.01 -51.63
CA GLU A 286 -17.61 -32.88 -51.95
C GLU A 286 -17.85 -32.05 -53.21
N ARG A 287 -17.10 -30.96 -53.41
CA ARG A 287 -17.14 -30.16 -54.66
C ARG A 287 -16.65 -30.95 -55.87
N ARG A 288 -15.64 -31.81 -55.69
CA ARG A 288 -15.10 -32.66 -56.76
C ARG A 288 -16.12 -33.69 -57.21
N LEU A 289 -16.74 -34.38 -56.28
CA LEU A 289 -17.80 -35.37 -56.55
C LEU A 289 -19.01 -34.73 -57.27
N ALA A 290 -19.46 -33.56 -56.77
CA ALA A 290 -20.55 -32.81 -57.42
C ALA A 290 -20.20 -32.30 -58.84
N ALA A 291 -18.92 -32.10 -59.16
CA ALA A 291 -18.48 -31.75 -60.52
C ALA A 291 -18.39 -32.98 -61.48
N GLU A 292 -18.14 -34.16 -60.92
CA GLU A 292 -18.16 -35.42 -61.66
C GLU A 292 -19.58 -35.87 -62.01
N GLU A 293 -20.55 -35.71 -61.11
CA GLU A 293 -21.96 -35.99 -61.35
C GLU A 293 -22.63 -35.08 -62.40
N ARG A 294 -22.05 -33.91 -62.67
CA ARG A 294 -22.55 -32.98 -63.72
C ARG A 294 -21.99 -33.19 -65.10
N LYS A 295 -21.11 -34.17 -65.27
CA LYS A 295 -20.55 -34.58 -66.61
C LYS A 295 -21.23 -35.84 -67.17
#